data_ac7b4a47a7e7d4ccbfd31366533e1b4c
#
_entry.id   ac7b4a47a7e7d4ccbfd31366533e1b4c
#
_cell.length_a   1.000
_cell.length_b   1.000
_cell.length_c   1.000
_cell.angle_alpha   90.00
_cell.angle_beta   90.00
_cell.angle_gamma   90.00
#
_symmetry.space_group_name_H-M   'P 1'
#
loop_
_entity.id
_entity.type
_entity.pdbx_description
1 polymer ?
#
loop_
_entity_poly.entity_id
_entity_poly.type
_entity_poly.pdbx_seq_one_letter_code
_entity_poly.pdbx_strand_id
1 'polypeptide(L)'
;CATVMFNLLQNCLLLQNCPLLFFLTISVYVNIVINIMANIKDILFAFSEEIRLRVILLLKDSRICVNCLTDVLSLPQSTISRHLSLLRRTGVAETRKDKLHCYYTLNTGEPFGLLKKRLATTFYNTIKDTEPFKGDFKRLKKVKNHCDADCKICI
;
A
#
# COMPACT_ATOMS: atom_id res chain seq x y z
N CYS A 1 -12.50 13.57 11.98
CA CYS A 1 -13.62 13.15 11.08
C CYS A 1 -14.81 12.57 11.84
N ALA A 2 -14.63 11.62 12.76
CA ALA A 2 -15.72 11.00 13.52
C ALA A 2 -16.52 12.01 14.37
N THR A 3 -15.86 12.97 15.00
CA THR A 3 -16.47 14.00 15.86
C THR A 3 -17.30 15.00 15.06
N VAL A 4 -16.86 15.36 13.86
CA VAL A 4 -17.64 16.23 12.94
C VAL A 4 -18.88 15.50 12.42
N MET A 5 -18.77 14.21 12.14
CA MET A 5 -19.91 13.38 11.71
C MET A 5 -20.92 13.17 12.84
N PHE A 6 -20.46 13.00 14.09
CA PHE A 6 -21.34 12.86 15.25
C PHE A 6 -22.16 14.15 15.50
N ASN A 7 -21.51 15.31 15.37
CA ASN A 7 -22.19 16.62 15.47
C ASN A 7 -23.18 16.87 14.30
N LEU A 8 -22.85 16.42 13.08
CA LEU A 8 -23.77 16.52 11.94
C LEU A 8 -25.00 15.62 12.13
N LEU A 9 -24.83 14.41 12.70
CA LEU A 9 -25.93 13.52 13.05
C LEU A 9 -26.83 14.08 14.14
N GLN A 10 -26.26 14.69 15.17
CA GLN A 10 -27.04 15.35 16.24
C GLN A 10 -27.81 16.56 15.74
N ASN A 11 -27.22 17.38 14.86
CA ASN A 11 -27.93 18.50 14.24
C ASN A 11 -29.01 18.04 13.24
N CYS A 12 -28.84 16.87 12.59
CA CYS A 12 -29.84 16.30 11.69
C CYS A 12 -31.08 15.78 12.45
N LEU A 13 -30.90 15.29 13.69
CA LEU A 13 -32.02 14.89 14.57
C LEU A 13 -32.92 16.10 15.00
N LEU A 14 -32.39 17.31 14.98
CA LEU A 14 -33.14 18.55 15.28
C LEU A 14 -33.87 19.11 14.03
N LEU A 15 -33.57 18.63 12.82
CA LEU A 15 -34.17 19.07 11.55
C LEU A 15 -35.11 18.03 10.97
N GLN A 16 -35.89 17.33 11.80
CA GLN A 16 -36.83 16.26 11.42
C GLN A 16 -37.94 16.70 10.45
N ASN A 17 -38.00 17.97 10.03
CA ASN A 17 -39.07 18.51 9.18
C ASN A 17 -38.71 18.63 7.69
N CYS A 18 -37.51 18.13 7.23
CA CYS A 18 -37.21 18.17 5.80
C CYS A 18 -36.75 16.80 5.28
N PRO A 19 -37.64 16.00 4.69
CA PRO A 19 -37.33 14.68 4.16
C PRO A 19 -36.20 14.72 3.10
N LEU A 20 -36.10 15.81 2.38
CA LEU A 20 -35.05 15.99 1.35
C LEU A 20 -33.64 16.01 1.95
N LEU A 21 -33.44 16.69 3.08
CA LEU A 21 -32.13 16.73 3.78
C LEU A 21 -31.77 15.36 4.35
N PHE A 22 -32.74 14.60 4.83
CA PHE A 22 -32.53 13.23 5.31
C PHE A 22 -32.08 12.29 4.20
N PHE A 23 -32.70 12.35 3.02
CA PHE A 23 -32.27 11.57 1.85
C PHE A 23 -30.87 11.98 1.35
N LEU A 24 -30.55 13.26 1.35
CA LEU A 24 -29.21 13.75 0.98
C LEU A 24 -28.12 13.25 1.95
N THR A 25 -28.36 13.28 3.26
CA THR A 25 -27.40 12.79 4.26
C THR A 25 -27.18 11.29 4.16
N ILE A 26 -28.24 10.50 3.95
CA ILE A 26 -28.13 9.06 3.71
C ILE A 26 -27.34 8.79 2.43
N SER A 27 -27.64 9.49 1.33
CA SER A 27 -26.93 9.32 0.06
C SER A 27 -25.43 9.60 0.19
N VAL A 28 -25.06 10.67 0.88
CA VAL A 28 -23.64 11.00 1.15
C VAL A 28 -22.98 9.92 2.02
N TYR A 29 -23.65 9.46 3.07
CA TYR A 29 -23.13 8.42 3.94
C TYR A 29 -22.91 7.10 3.19
N VAL A 30 -23.88 6.67 2.40
CA VAL A 30 -23.79 5.46 1.57
C VAL A 30 -22.63 5.55 0.59
N ASN A 31 -22.45 6.69 -0.08
CA ASN A 31 -21.34 6.91 -1.00
C ASN A 31 -19.97 6.85 -0.28
N ILE A 32 -19.87 7.41 0.92
CA ILE A 32 -18.64 7.33 1.73
C ILE A 32 -18.33 5.88 2.09
N VAL A 33 -19.30 5.10 2.54
CA VAL A 33 -19.14 3.68 2.90
C VAL A 33 -18.73 2.86 1.67
N ILE A 34 -19.35 3.07 0.53
CA ILE A 34 -18.99 2.39 -0.72
C ILE A 34 -17.54 2.68 -1.11
N ASN A 35 -17.12 3.95 -1.04
CA ASN A 35 -15.73 4.33 -1.35
C ASN A 35 -14.72 3.71 -0.39
N ILE A 36 -15.03 3.67 0.92
CA ILE A 36 -14.18 3.01 1.91
C ILE A 36 -14.03 1.51 1.59
N MET A 37 -15.13 0.83 1.31
CA MET A 37 -15.13 -0.60 0.97
C MET A 37 -14.37 -0.90 -0.31
N ALA A 38 -14.49 -0.06 -1.35
CA ALA A 38 -13.74 -0.20 -2.59
C ALA A 38 -12.22 -0.10 -2.34
N ASN A 39 -11.79 0.89 -1.56
CA ASN A 39 -10.37 1.06 -1.21
C ASN A 39 -9.80 -0.11 -0.40
N ILE A 40 -10.57 -0.63 0.59
CA ILE A 40 -10.16 -1.80 1.38
C ILE A 40 -10.05 -3.03 0.49
N LYS A 41 -11.00 -3.26 -0.40
CA LYS A 41 -10.97 -4.35 -1.38
C LYS A 41 -9.70 -4.30 -2.24
N ASP A 42 -9.34 -3.13 -2.74
CA ASP A 42 -8.15 -2.94 -3.58
C ASP A 42 -6.86 -3.21 -2.79
N ILE A 43 -6.79 -2.77 -1.53
CA ILE A 43 -5.67 -3.09 -0.65
C ILE A 43 -5.57 -4.61 -0.43
N LEU A 44 -6.65 -5.27 -0.05
CA LEU A 44 -6.65 -6.72 0.17
C LEU A 44 -6.31 -7.49 -1.10
N PHE A 45 -6.82 -7.05 -2.25
CA PHE A 45 -6.47 -7.62 -3.55
C PHE A 45 -4.98 -7.48 -3.85
N ALA A 46 -4.36 -6.34 -3.49
CA ALA A 46 -2.91 -6.16 -3.64
C ALA A 46 -2.11 -7.17 -2.81
N PHE A 47 -2.56 -7.54 -1.61
CA PHE A 47 -1.90 -8.51 -0.73
C PHE A 47 -2.21 -9.98 -1.06
N SER A 48 -3.18 -10.29 -1.93
CA SER A 48 -3.69 -11.65 -2.13
C SER A 48 -2.84 -12.52 -3.06
N GLU A 49 -1.80 -11.99 -3.72
CA GLU A 49 -0.98 -12.71 -4.69
C GLU A 49 0.47 -12.72 -4.25
N GLU A 50 1.14 -13.88 -4.39
CA GLU A 50 2.47 -14.15 -3.84
C GLU A 50 3.52 -13.14 -4.29
N ILE A 51 3.65 -12.86 -5.59
CA ILE A 51 4.69 -11.95 -6.11
C ILE A 51 4.45 -10.54 -5.57
N ARG A 52 3.20 -10.07 -5.51
CA ARG A 52 2.89 -8.76 -4.94
C ARG A 52 3.20 -8.72 -3.45
N LEU A 53 2.86 -9.76 -2.70
CA LEU A 53 3.19 -9.86 -1.29
C LEU A 53 4.70 -9.81 -1.06
N ARG A 54 5.48 -10.56 -1.84
CA ARG A 54 6.95 -10.52 -1.81
C ARG A 54 7.47 -9.10 -2.03
N VAL A 55 6.98 -8.41 -3.07
CA VAL A 55 7.34 -7.00 -3.34
C VAL A 55 6.96 -6.09 -2.17
N ILE A 56 5.73 -6.17 -1.65
CA ILE A 56 5.26 -5.35 -0.54
C ILE A 56 6.15 -5.50 0.69
N LEU A 57 6.52 -6.73 1.04
CA LEU A 57 7.35 -7.01 2.21
C LEU A 57 8.78 -6.49 2.05
N LEU A 58 9.32 -6.49 0.84
CA LEU A 58 10.61 -5.86 0.54
C LEU A 58 10.55 -4.33 0.64
N LEU A 59 9.43 -3.72 0.22
CA LEU A 59 9.22 -2.28 0.26
C LEU A 59 8.86 -1.74 1.66
N LYS A 60 8.53 -2.61 2.61
CA LYS A 60 8.01 -2.24 3.94
C LYS A 60 8.91 -1.25 4.69
N ASP A 61 10.21 -1.50 4.70
CA ASP A 61 11.19 -0.70 5.44
C ASP A 61 12.33 -0.20 4.54
N SER A 62 12.12 -0.21 3.21
CA SER A 62 13.18 0.10 2.25
C SER A 62 12.65 0.83 1.04
N ARG A 63 13.52 1.67 0.46
CA ARG A 63 13.32 2.24 -0.88
C ARG A 63 14.09 1.38 -1.87
N ILE A 64 13.43 0.82 -2.87
CA ILE A 64 14.05 -0.13 -3.77
C ILE A 64 13.74 0.24 -5.21
N CYS A 65 14.75 0.21 -6.08
CA CYS A 65 14.57 0.42 -7.52
C CYS A 65 14.09 -0.88 -8.22
N VAL A 66 13.58 -0.75 -9.44
CA VAL A 66 13.06 -1.90 -10.22
C VAL A 66 14.15 -2.93 -10.46
N ASN A 67 15.36 -2.51 -10.79
CA ASN A 67 16.48 -3.42 -11.07
C ASN A 67 16.82 -4.26 -9.83
N CYS A 68 16.93 -3.62 -8.66
CA CYS A 68 17.17 -4.35 -7.41
C CYS A 68 16.04 -5.34 -7.08
N LEU A 69 14.78 -4.98 -7.35
CA LEU A 69 13.66 -5.92 -7.19
C LEU A 69 13.77 -7.12 -8.15
N THR A 70 14.21 -6.88 -9.38
CA THR A 70 14.46 -7.93 -10.37
C THR A 70 15.50 -8.93 -9.89
N ASP A 71 16.61 -8.41 -9.37
CA ASP A 71 17.72 -9.23 -8.86
C ASP A 71 17.32 -10.01 -7.60
N VAL A 72 16.65 -9.34 -6.66
CA VAL A 72 16.19 -9.96 -5.40
C VAL A 72 15.17 -11.05 -5.65
N LEU A 73 14.18 -10.80 -6.50
CA LEU A 73 13.09 -11.73 -6.75
C LEU A 73 13.44 -12.77 -7.83
N SER A 74 14.51 -12.54 -8.59
CA SER A 74 14.93 -13.38 -9.73
C SER A 74 13.79 -13.55 -10.75
N LEU A 75 13.10 -12.44 -11.07
CA LEU A 75 11.98 -12.39 -12.00
C LEU A 75 12.26 -11.36 -13.10
N PRO A 76 11.70 -11.56 -14.32
CA PRO A 76 11.84 -10.60 -15.41
C PRO A 76 11.32 -9.20 -15.02
N GLN A 77 12.02 -8.15 -15.48
CA GLN A 77 11.64 -6.77 -15.22
C GLN A 77 10.20 -6.45 -15.65
N SER A 78 9.75 -7.02 -16.76
CA SER A 78 8.37 -6.84 -17.26
C SER A 78 7.32 -7.35 -16.26
N THR A 79 7.60 -8.48 -15.60
CA THR A 79 6.76 -9.05 -14.54
C THR A 79 6.73 -8.13 -13.33
N ILE A 80 7.90 -7.72 -12.84
CA ILE A 80 8.01 -6.80 -11.68
C ILE A 80 7.28 -5.48 -11.98
N SER A 81 7.49 -4.89 -13.15
CA SER A 81 6.86 -3.63 -13.56
C SER A 81 5.34 -3.72 -13.59
N ARG A 82 4.78 -4.87 -14.02
CA ARG A 82 3.33 -5.12 -14.03
C ARG A 82 2.76 -5.15 -12.61
N HIS A 83 3.41 -5.86 -11.68
CA HIS A 83 3.00 -5.91 -10.28
C HIS A 83 3.15 -4.55 -9.59
N LEU A 84 4.24 -3.84 -9.81
CA LEU A 84 4.44 -2.48 -9.29
C LEU A 84 3.38 -1.49 -9.81
N SER A 85 3.00 -1.59 -11.08
CA SER A 85 1.94 -0.76 -11.65
C SER A 85 0.61 -1.00 -10.93
N LEU A 86 0.26 -2.25 -10.63
CA LEU A 86 -0.94 -2.59 -9.87
C LEU A 86 -0.85 -2.07 -8.43
N LEU A 87 0.27 -2.28 -7.74
CA LEU A 87 0.48 -1.79 -6.37
C LEU A 87 0.39 -0.27 -6.27
N ARG A 88 0.84 0.46 -7.30
CA ARG A 88 0.66 1.92 -7.39
C ARG A 88 -0.81 2.30 -7.59
N ARG A 89 -1.50 1.63 -8.51
CA ARG A 89 -2.91 1.89 -8.81
C ARG A 89 -3.81 1.65 -7.59
N THR A 90 -3.51 0.62 -6.80
CA THR A 90 -4.22 0.32 -5.54
C THR A 90 -3.75 1.17 -4.36
N GLY A 91 -2.81 2.09 -4.58
CA GLY A 91 -2.28 2.97 -3.54
C GLY A 91 -1.47 2.25 -2.45
N VAL A 92 -1.05 1.00 -2.67
CA VAL A 92 -0.22 0.24 -1.71
C VAL A 92 1.25 0.62 -1.83
N ALA A 93 1.74 0.88 -3.03
CA ALA A 93 3.08 1.38 -3.26
C ALA A 93 3.07 2.81 -3.81
N GLU A 94 4.04 3.58 -3.46
CA GLU A 94 4.31 4.90 -4.05
C GLU A 94 5.67 4.91 -4.75
N THR A 95 5.82 5.85 -5.67
CA THR A 95 7.05 6.05 -6.43
C THR A 95 7.65 7.40 -6.07
N ARG A 96 8.95 7.42 -5.82
CA ARG A 96 9.72 8.65 -5.66
C ARG A 96 10.83 8.69 -6.72
N LYS A 97 10.95 9.82 -7.39
CA LYS A 97 12.04 10.07 -8.32
C LYS A 97 13.14 10.82 -7.59
N ASP A 98 14.37 10.33 -7.75
CA ASP A 98 15.55 11.06 -7.36
C ASP A 98 16.53 11.08 -8.54
N LYS A 99 16.74 12.27 -9.12
CA LYS A 99 17.53 12.48 -10.35
C LYS A 99 17.07 11.54 -11.47
N LEU A 100 17.92 10.57 -11.86
CA LEU A 100 17.69 9.61 -12.93
C LEU A 100 17.02 8.30 -12.47
N HIS A 101 16.84 8.11 -11.16
CA HIS A 101 16.36 6.84 -10.61
C HIS A 101 14.94 6.94 -10.05
N CYS A 102 14.20 5.87 -10.21
CA CYS A 102 12.83 5.72 -9.73
C CYS A 102 12.78 4.65 -8.64
N TYR A 103 12.41 5.07 -7.43
CA TYR A 103 12.33 4.19 -6.25
C TYR A 103 10.90 3.94 -5.86
N TYR A 104 10.68 2.74 -5.37
CA TYR A 104 9.40 2.32 -4.83
C TYR A 104 9.51 2.14 -3.32
N THR A 105 8.45 2.49 -2.62
CA THR A 105 8.31 2.32 -1.17
C THR A 105 6.86 1.98 -0.84
N LEU A 106 6.63 1.40 0.33
CA LEU A 106 5.29 1.17 0.83
C LEU A 106 4.61 2.52 1.11
N ASN A 107 3.44 2.74 0.52
CA ASN A 107 2.67 3.94 0.78
C ASN A 107 1.99 3.86 2.15
N THR A 108 2.49 4.63 3.09
CA THR A 108 1.93 4.76 4.45
C THR A 108 1.12 6.02 4.67
N GLY A 109 0.86 6.78 3.60
CA GLY A 109 -0.01 7.97 3.62
C GLY A 109 -1.49 7.65 3.81
N GLU A 110 -2.24 8.67 4.19
CA GLU A 110 -3.70 8.60 4.29
C GLU A 110 -4.37 8.52 2.89
N PRO A 111 -5.54 7.90 2.77
CA PRO A 111 -6.22 7.08 3.78
C PRO A 111 -5.60 5.68 3.89
N PHE A 112 -5.87 4.99 4.99
CA PHE A 112 -5.49 3.59 5.22
C PHE A 112 -3.98 3.30 5.35
N GLY A 113 -3.11 4.29 5.54
CA GLY A 113 -1.68 4.08 5.71
C GLY A 113 -1.34 3.15 6.88
N LEU A 114 -2.02 3.34 8.02
CA LEU A 114 -1.87 2.48 9.19
C LEU A 114 -2.31 1.03 8.90
N LEU A 115 -3.41 0.83 8.18
CA LEU A 115 -3.88 -0.51 7.79
C LEU A 115 -2.83 -1.22 6.91
N LYS A 116 -2.34 -0.56 5.86
CA LYS A 116 -1.31 -1.10 4.96
C LYS A 116 -0.04 -1.49 5.72
N LYS A 117 0.42 -0.61 6.62
CA LYS A 117 1.60 -0.85 7.46
C LYS A 117 1.39 -2.04 8.41
N ARG A 118 0.24 -2.13 9.08
CA ARG A 118 -0.10 -3.25 9.98
C ARG A 118 -0.18 -4.57 9.22
N LEU A 119 -0.86 -4.61 8.08
CA LEU A 119 -0.93 -5.81 7.23
C LEU A 119 0.47 -6.27 6.81
N ALA A 120 1.29 -5.37 6.26
CA ALA A 120 2.65 -5.71 5.86
C ALA A 120 3.50 -6.23 7.05
N THR A 121 3.35 -5.62 8.23
CA THR A 121 4.08 -6.06 9.43
C THR A 121 3.60 -7.44 9.92
N THR A 122 2.30 -7.68 9.94
CA THR A 122 1.73 -8.98 10.33
C THR A 122 2.20 -10.09 9.39
N PHE A 123 2.06 -9.88 8.07
CA PHE A 123 2.56 -10.85 7.10
C PHE A 123 4.07 -11.09 7.25
N TYR A 124 4.86 -10.03 7.36
CA TYR A 124 6.31 -10.16 7.56
C TYR A 124 6.62 -11.04 8.77
N ASN A 125 6.03 -10.78 9.93
CA ASN A 125 6.31 -11.54 11.16
C ASN A 125 5.89 -13.01 11.04
N THR A 126 4.85 -13.30 10.25
CA THR A 126 4.33 -14.66 10.07
C THR A 126 5.15 -15.49 9.09
N ILE A 127 5.64 -14.88 7.98
CA ILE A 127 6.18 -15.65 6.85
C ILE A 127 7.65 -15.36 6.53
N LYS A 128 8.33 -14.45 7.24
CA LYS A 128 9.74 -14.06 6.98
C LYS A 128 10.72 -15.23 6.98
N ASP A 129 10.45 -16.28 7.74
CA ASP A 129 11.31 -17.44 7.91
C ASP A 129 10.95 -18.60 6.97
N THR A 130 9.89 -18.44 6.16
CA THR A 130 9.45 -19.43 5.16
C THR A 130 9.99 -19.09 3.77
N GLU A 131 10.20 -20.10 2.92
CA GLU A 131 10.52 -19.86 1.51
C GLU A 131 9.24 -19.52 0.72
N PRO A 132 9.30 -18.63 -0.28
CA PRO A 132 10.52 -17.98 -0.85
C PRO A 132 10.97 -16.70 -0.12
N PHE A 133 10.24 -16.22 0.88
CA PHE A 133 10.45 -14.92 1.54
C PHE A 133 11.82 -14.82 2.22
N LYS A 134 12.22 -15.88 2.93
CA LYS A 134 13.54 -15.95 3.59
C LYS A 134 14.69 -15.77 2.58
N GLY A 135 14.58 -16.42 1.42
CA GLY A 135 15.53 -16.28 0.33
C GLY A 135 15.59 -14.86 -0.21
N ASP A 136 14.43 -14.20 -0.37
CA ASP A 136 14.33 -12.82 -0.84
C ASP A 136 15.02 -11.84 0.12
N PHE A 137 14.76 -11.94 1.42
CA PHE A 137 15.40 -11.06 2.41
C PHE A 137 16.92 -11.28 2.47
N LYS A 138 17.39 -12.52 2.29
CA LYS A 138 18.83 -12.80 2.21
C LYS A 138 19.45 -12.17 0.96
N ARG A 139 18.79 -12.24 -0.20
CA ARG A 139 19.24 -11.60 -1.43
C ARG A 139 19.21 -10.07 -1.31
N LEU A 140 18.15 -9.51 -0.71
CA LEU A 140 18.04 -8.06 -0.49
C LEU A 140 19.23 -7.52 0.30
N LYS A 141 19.65 -8.21 1.37
CA LYS A 141 20.84 -7.82 2.15
C LYS A 141 22.12 -7.78 1.30
N LYS A 142 22.29 -8.75 0.39
CA LYS A 142 23.43 -8.78 -0.52
C LYS A 142 23.38 -7.65 -1.55
N VAL A 143 22.22 -7.42 -2.17
CA VAL A 143 22.03 -6.39 -3.19
C VAL A 143 22.19 -4.99 -2.59
N LYS A 144 21.72 -4.73 -1.37
CA LYS A 144 21.94 -3.45 -0.68
C LYS A 144 23.44 -3.11 -0.56
N ASN A 145 24.26 -4.08 -0.23
CA ASN A 145 25.71 -3.88 -0.11
C ASN A 145 26.40 -3.57 -1.46
N HIS A 146 25.77 -3.93 -2.59
CA HIS A 146 26.27 -3.65 -3.95
C HIS A 146 25.65 -2.39 -4.57
N CYS A 147 24.39 -2.11 -4.26
CA CYS A 147 23.69 -0.92 -4.75
C CYS A 147 24.28 0.39 -4.22
N ASP A 148 25.01 0.38 -3.10
CA ASP A 148 25.67 1.57 -2.55
C ASP A 148 26.78 2.11 -3.46
N ALA A 149 27.31 1.33 -4.42
CA ALA A 149 28.36 1.76 -5.33
C ALA A 149 27.80 2.51 -6.57
N ASP A 150 26.71 2.02 -7.17
CA ASP A 150 26.13 2.57 -8.41
C ASP A 150 24.74 3.17 -8.21
N CYS A 151 24.00 2.67 -7.24
CA CYS A 151 22.65 3.11 -6.89
C CYS A 151 22.66 3.65 -5.47
N LYS A 152 23.19 4.84 -5.26
CA LYS A 152 23.41 5.49 -3.94
C LYS A 152 22.17 5.62 -3.04
N ILE A 153 21.04 4.95 -3.31
CA ILE A 153 19.75 5.27 -2.70
C ILE A 153 18.87 4.05 -2.40
N CYS A 154 19.33 2.82 -2.49
CA CYS A 154 18.60 1.68 -1.91
C CYS A 154 18.88 1.60 -0.39
N ILE A 155 18.36 2.57 0.36
CA ILE A 155 18.44 2.63 1.83
C ILE A 155 17.14 2.12 2.43
#